data_db8a14315e9274e1db3382748a8c482f
#
_entry.id   db8a14315e9274e1db3382748a8c482f
#
_cell.length_a   1.000
_cell.length_b   1.000
_cell.length_c   1.000
_cell.angle_alpha   90.00
_cell.angle_beta   90.00
_cell.angle_gamma   90.00
#
_symmetry.space_group_name_H-M   'P 1'
#
loop_
_entity.id
_entity.type
_entity.pdbx_description
1 polymer ?
#
loop_
_entity_poly.entity_id
_entity_poly.type
_entity_poly.pdbx_seq_one_letter_code
_entity_poly.pdbx_strand_id
1 'polypeptide(L)'
;MALLLGLLLGGATSAQAAKWQVCLHDAVGLNAPARASFDREFSLLLAPHDMRFAWSSCRAGGESIHLAVRFDAPQPYSNVLGLAYKQSGAISPRVEIFLDPMLDLMKDTQCWTVIGRALARVAAHEITHFTEQRDAHDAQGLMKAGFSSAELSSDDSQLFCWRRRAD
;
A
#
# COMPACT_ATOMS: atom_id res chain seq x y z
N MET A 1 -59.62 -7.60 -19.20
CA MET A 1 -58.27 -6.98 -19.33
C MET A 1 -57.71 -6.77 -17.95
N ALA A 2 -56.78 -7.64 -17.52
CA ALA A 2 -56.11 -7.55 -16.20
C ALA A 2 -54.70 -7.04 -16.44
N LEU A 3 -54.35 -5.86 -15.90
CA LEU A 3 -52.99 -5.30 -15.92
C LEU A 3 -52.21 -5.92 -14.74
N LEU A 4 -51.19 -6.71 -15.09
CA LEU A 4 -50.16 -7.17 -14.12
C LEU A 4 -49.10 -6.08 -13.97
N LEU A 5 -49.10 -5.43 -12.80
CA LEU A 5 -48.10 -4.47 -12.38
C LEU A 5 -46.89 -5.26 -11.80
N GLY A 6 -45.83 -5.43 -12.60
CA GLY A 6 -44.58 -6.05 -12.14
C GLY A 6 -43.79 -5.12 -11.24
N LEU A 7 -43.68 -5.43 -9.96
CA LEU A 7 -42.77 -4.74 -9.01
C LEU A 7 -41.33 -5.19 -9.29
N LEU A 8 -40.51 -4.31 -9.85
CA LEU A 8 -39.05 -4.46 -9.92
C LEU A 8 -38.45 -4.12 -8.54
N LEU A 9 -38.19 -5.15 -7.74
CA LEU A 9 -37.37 -5.02 -6.54
C LEU A 9 -35.92 -4.79 -6.94
N GLY A 10 -35.52 -3.53 -7.04
CA GLY A 10 -34.13 -3.12 -7.16
C GLY A 10 -33.37 -3.47 -5.89
N GLY A 11 -32.64 -4.57 -5.90
CA GLY A 11 -31.73 -4.94 -4.81
C GLY A 11 -30.60 -3.90 -4.73
N ALA A 12 -30.66 -3.01 -3.74
CA ALA A 12 -29.53 -2.17 -3.37
C ALA A 12 -28.46 -3.07 -2.77
N THR A 13 -27.40 -3.38 -3.54
CA THR A 13 -26.19 -3.96 -3.01
C THR A 13 -25.56 -2.96 -2.05
N SER A 14 -25.67 -3.18 -0.76
CA SER A 14 -24.94 -2.40 0.24
C SER A 14 -23.45 -2.58 -0.02
N ALA A 15 -22.79 -1.56 -0.53
CA ALA A 15 -21.34 -1.55 -0.64
C ALA A 15 -20.78 -1.68 0.79
N GLN A 16 -20.17 -2.82 1.09
CA GLN A 16 -19.56 -3.08 2.38
C GLN A 16 -18.51 -2.00 2.63
N ALA A 17 -18.62 -1.31 3.76
CA ALA A 17 -17.66 -0.26 4.11
C ALA A 17 -16.27 -0.89 4.25
N ALA A 18 -15.27 -0.31 3.60
CA ALA A 18 -13.89 -0.78 3.74
C ALA A 18 -13.47 -0.75 5.20
N LYS A 19 -12.82 -1.81 5.67
CA LYS A 19 -12.36 -1.95 7.06
C LYS A 19 -11.33 -0.86 7.42
N TRP A 20 -10.45 -0.53 6.49
CA TRP A 20 -9.36 0.42 6.70
C TRP A 20 -9.37 1.52 5.63
N GLN A 21 -9.07 2.74 6.05
CA GLN A 21 -8.78 3.85 5.15
C GLN A 21 -7.30 4.18 5.20
N VAL A 22 -6.59 4.09 4.08
CA VAL A 22 -5.19 4.52 3.96
C VAL A 22 -5.16 5.96 3.47
N CYS A 23 -4.55 6.83 4.26
CA CYS A 23 -4.36 8.23 3.96
C CYS A 23 -2.93 8.44 3.47
N LEU A 24 -2.77 8.77 2.20
CA LEU A 24 -1.48 9.00 1.60
C LEU A 24 -1.10 10.48 1.69
N HIS A 25 0.08 10.74 2.25
CA HIS A 25 0.68 12.06 2.32
C HIS A 25 1.95 12.10 1.49
N ASP A 26 1.92 12.82 0.38
CA ASP A 26 3.05 12.99 -0.53
C ASP A 26 3.85 14.23 -0.12
N ALA A 27 4.91 14.03 0.66
CA ALA A 27 5.79 15.10 1.08
C ALA A 27 6.94 15.39 0.08
N VAL A 28 7.08 14.55 -0.97
CA VAL A 28 8.16 14.66 -1.96
C VAL A 28 7.69 15.24 -3.30
N GLY A 29 6.38 15.33 -3.52
CA GLY A 29 5.82 15.84 -4.77
C GLY A 29 6.01 14.86 -5.93
N LEU A 30 5.57 13.62 -5.78
CA LEU A 30 5.64 12.61 -6.85
C LEU A 30 5.02 13.15 -8.13
N ASN A 31 5.72 13.01 -9.25
CA ASN A 31 5.17 13.40 -10.55
C ASN A 31 3.99 12.50 -10.98
N ALA A 32 3.20 12.98 -11.95
CA ALA A 32 1.99 12.30 -12.38
C ALA A 32 2.21 10.83 -12.84
N PRO A 33 3.27 10.49 -13.60
CA PRO A 33 3.57 9.11 -13.96
C PRO A 33 3.84 8.19 -12.76
N ALA A 34 4.64 8.65 -11.77
CA ALA A 34 4.92 7.89 -10.56
C ALA A 34 3.64 7.69 -9.74
N ARG A 35 2.85 8.75 -9.54
CA ARG A 35 1.60 8.71 -8.80
C ARG A 35 0.59 7.76 -9.43
N ALA A 36 0.37 7.84 -10.73
CA ALA A 36 -0.55 6.95 -11.44
C ALA A 36 -0.13 5.48 -11.37
N SER A 37 1.18 5.21 -11.43
CA SER A 37 1.71 3.85 -11.29
C SER A 37 1.61 3.34 -9.86
N PHE A 38 1.90 4.20 -8.88
CA PHE A 38 1.68 3.90 -7.46
C PHE A 38 0.22 3.50 -7.21
N ASP A 39 -0.73 4.33 -7.63
CA ASP A 39 -2.16 4.10 -7.40
C ASP A 39 -2.64 2.76 -7.98
N ARG A 40 -2.19 2.44 -9.18
CA ARG A 40 -2.55 1.18 -9.84
C ARG A 40 -2.02 -0.03 -9.09
N GLU A 41 -0.72 -0.06 -8.80
CA GLU A 41 -0.08 -1.19 -8.10
C GLU A 41 -0.61 -1.32 -6.68
N PHE A 42 -0.73 -0.22 -5.96
CA PHE A 42 -1.23 -0.20 -4.59
C PHE A 42 -2.67 -0.69 -4.49
N SER A 43 -3.54 -0.28 -5.44
CA SER A 43 -4.90 -0.80 -5.54
C SER A 43 -4.94 -2.30 -5.73
N LEU A 44 -4.09 -2.85 -6.60
CA LEU A 44 -4.00 -4.29 -6.86
C LEU A 44 -3.57 -5.07 -5.62
N LEU A 45 -2.58 -4.55 -4.88
CA LEU A 45 -2.04 -5.19 -3.69
C LEU A 45 -3.00 -5.12 -2.50
N LEU A 46 -3.78 -4.04 -2.36
CA LEU A 46 -4.73 -3.85 -1.26
C LEU A 46 -6.12 -4.43 -1.53
N ALA A 47 -6.49 -4.67 -2.79
CA ALA A 47 -7.82 -5.17 -3.16
C ALA A 47 -8.27 -6.43 -2.38
N PRO A 48 -7.38 -7.40 -2.09
CA PRO A 48 -7.77 -8.59 -1.30
C PRO A 48 -8.09 -8.30 0.17
N HIS A 49 -7.90 -7.06 0.66
CA HIS A 49 -7.91 -6.70 2.08
C HIS A 49 -9.01 -5.72 2.48
N ASP A 50 -9.96 -5.45 1.58
CA ASP A 50 -11.04 -4.47 1.80
C ASP A 50 -10.53 -3.09 2.25
N MET A 51 -9.36 -2.69 1.72
CA MET A 51 -8.76 -1.39 2.01
C MET A 51 -9.09 -0.38 0.92
N ARG A 52 -9.31 0.87 1.33
CA ARG A 52 -9.41 2.02 0.42
C ARG A 52 -8.32 3.01 0.75
N PHE A 53 -7.85 3.74 -0.23
CA PHE A 53 -6.86 4.79 -0.03
C PHE A 53 -7.27 6.10 -0.72
N ALA A 54 -6.72 7.20 -0.24
CA ALA A 54 -6.89 8.52 -0.84
C ALA A 54 -5.63 9.38 -0.61
N TRP A 55 -5.25 10.16 -1.62
CA TRP A 55 -4.21 11.18 -1.54
C TRP A 55 -4.77 12.43 -0.85
N SER A 56 -4.87 12.45 0.43
CA SER A 56 -5.19 13.64 1.23
C SER A 56 -5.38 13.25 2.69
N SER A 57 -5.63 14.25 3.53
CA SER A 57 -5.99 14.01 4.93
C SER A 57 -7.21 13.11 5.05
N CYS A 58 -7.09 12.09 5.87
CA CYS A 58 -8.25 11.31 6.28
C CYS A 58 -9.27 12.19 7.00
N ARG A 59 -10.53 11.94 6.73
CA ARG A 59 -11.60 12.50 7.57
C ARG A 59 -11.52 11.90 8.97
N ALA A 60 -11.64 12.72 9.99
CA ALA A 60 -11.75 12.26 11.36
C ALA A 60 -12.95 11.30 11.50
N GLY A 61 -12.75 10.12 12.08
CA GLY A 61 -13.85 9.21 12.40
C GLY A 61 -13.79 7.80 11.79
N GLY A 62 -12.62 7.25 11.52
CA GLY A 62 -12.43 5.87 11.07
C GLY A 62 -11.10 5.29 11.49
N GLU A 63 -10.93 3.96 11.41
CA GLU A 63 -9.62 3.34 11.54
C GLU A 63 -8.77 3.69 10.32
N SER A 64 -7.83 4.64 10.52
CA SER A 64 -7.03 5.20 9.43
C SER A 64 -5.57 4.81 9.58
N ILE A 65 -4.97 4.39 8.47
CA ILE A 65 -3.53 4.17 8.34
C ILE A 65 -2.94 5.40 7.68
N HIS A 66 -1.93 6.00 8.30
CA HIS A 66 -1.24 7.18 7.78
C HIS A 66 0.04 6.75 7.07
N LEU A 67 0.05 6.83 5.75
CA LEU A 67 1.20 6.55 4.91
C LEU A 67 1.81 7.85 4.40
N ALA A 68 3.07 8.09 4.70
CA ALA A 68 3.80 9.24 4.18
C ALA A 68 4.91 8.80 3.20
N VAL A 69 5.01 9.50 2.06
CA VAL A 69 6.16 9.41 1.15
C VAL A 69 7.12 10.55 1.53
N ARG A 70 8.35 10.21 1.90
CA ARG A 70 9.39 11.16 2.32
C ARG A 70 10.64 11.02 1.46
N PHE A 71 11.54 12.00 1.48
CA PHE A 71 12.84 11.89 0.84
C PHE A 71 13.73 10.92 1.59
N ASP A 72 14.11 11.23 2.81
CA ASP A 72 15.10 10.52 3.59
C ASP A 72 14.49 9.61 4.64
N ALA A 73 15.14 8.46 4.86
CA ALA A 73 14.89 7.63 6.03
C ALA A 73 15.54 8.22 7.28
N PRO A 74 14.90 8.15 8.47
CA PRO A 74 15.46 8.66 9.70
C PRO A 74 16.69 7.84 10.15
N GLN A 75 17.67 8.50 10.76
CA GLN A 75 18.78 7.80 11.40
C GLN A 75 18.27 6.91 12.57
N PRO A 76 18.82 5.71 12.77
CA PRO A 76 19.94 5.07 12.05
C PRO A 76 19.52 4.25 10.79
N TYR A 77 18.31 4.42 10.29
CA TYR A 77 17.68 3.58 9.25
C TYR A 77 17.90 4.09 7.82
N SER A 78 19.03 4.77 7.54
CA SER A 78 19.28 5.48 6.28
C SER A 78 19.11 4.64 4.98
N ASN A 79 19.20 3.30 5.08
CA ASN A 79 19.13 2.40 3.91
C ASN A 79 17.81 1.60 3.81
N VAL A 80 16.82 1.88 4.68
CA VAL A 80 15.54 1.18 4.58
C VAL A 80 14.62 1.87 3.57
N LEU A 81 13.80 1.09 2.89
CA LEU A 81 12.86 1.59 1.89
C LEU A 81 11.54 2.06 2.51
N GLY A 82 11.18 1.51 3.67
CA GLY A 82 9.99 1.85 4.42
C GLY A 82 10.11 1.49 5.89
N LEU A 83 9.20 2.01 6.70
CA LEU A 83 9.10 1.74 8.14
C LEU A 83 7.64 1.70 8.59
N ALA A 84 7.29 0.63 9.29
CA ALA A 84 6.11 0.56 10.15
C ALA A 84 6.55 0.80 11.61
N TYR A 85 5.98 1.81 12.24
CA TYR A 85 6.42 2.23 13.59
C TYR A 85 5.76 1.41 14.69
N LYS A 86 6.53 1.11 15.75
CA LYS A 86 6.00 0.52 16.98
C LYS A 86 5.72 1.57 18.03
N GLN A 87 4.59 1.42 18.70
CA GLN A 87 4.23 2.23 19.87
C GLN A 87 3.62 1.32 20.94
N SER A 88 4.16 1.38 22.15
CA SER A 88 3.66 0.58 23.28
C SER A 88 3.55 -0.93 23.01
N GLY A 89 4.49 -1.47 22.23
CA GLY A 89 4.56 -2.90 21.91
C GLY A 89 3.70 -3.36 20.71
N ALA A 90 2.84 -2.50 20.17
CA ALA A 90 2.07 -2.77 18.97
C ALA A 90 2.61 -1.99 17.77
N ILE A 91 2.37 -2.48 16.56
CA ILE A 91 2.67 -1.73 15.32
C ILE A 91 1.59 -0.67 15.15
N SER A 92 2.01 0.59 15.03
CA SER A 92 1.10 1.74 14.93
C SER A 92 0.58 1.91 13.49
N PRO A 93 -0.56 2.61 13.30
CA PRO A 93 -1.11 2.90 11.97
C PRO A 93 -0.31 3.99 11.23
N ARG A 94 0.97 4.18 11.57
CA ARG A 94 1.87 5.10 10.92
C ARG A 94 2.91 4.33 10.11
N VAL A 95 2.94 4.61 8.82
CA VAL A 95 3.86 4.02 7.85
C VAL A 95 4.56 5.13 7.09
N GLU A 96 5.85 4.98 6.86
CA GLU A 96 6.63 5.88 6.01
C GLU A 96 7.38 5.08 4.96
N ILE A 97 7.48 5.61 3.74
CA ILE A 97 8.31 5.09 2.65
C ILE A 97 9.25 6.17 2.15
N PHE A 98 10.44 5.80 1.69
CA PHE A 98 11.53 6.72 1.46
C PHE A 98 11.99 6.71 0.01
N LEU A 99 11.97 7.88 -0.62
CA LEU A 99 12.28 8.04 -2.04
C LEU A 99 13.78 7.91 -2.32
N ASP A 100 14.65 8.55 -1.52
CA ASP A 100 16.09 8.56 -1.82
C ASP A 100 16.71 7.16 -1.70
N PRO A 101 16.47 6.36 -0.64
CA PRO A 101 16.91 4.96 -0.61
C PRO A 101 16.34 4.12 -1.75
N MET A 102 15.11 4.42 -2.21
CA MET A 102 14.51 3.75 -3.37
C MET A 102 15.26 4.10 -4.66
N LEU A 103 15.57 5.38 -4.87
CA LEU A 103 16.34 5.84 -6.04
C LEU A 103 17.76 5.26 -6.05
N ASP A 104 18.40 5.18 -4.87
CA ASP A 104 19.72 4.58 -4.74
C ASP A 104 19.71 3.08 -5.08
N LEU A 105 18.71 2.33 -4.62
CA LEU A 105 18.55 0.93 -4.97
C LEU A 105 18.25 0.73 -6.46
N MET A 106 17.49 1.65 -7.04
CA MET A 106 17.00 1.58 -8.43
C MET A 106 17.77 2.51 -9.38
N LYS A 107 19.03 2.83 -9.06
CA LYS A 107 19.88 3.80 -9.78
C LYS A 107 19.97 3.60 -11.29
N ASP A 108 19.76 2.37 -11.77
CA ASP A 108 19.81 2.04 -13.19
C ASP A 108 18.47 2.34 -13.90
N THR A 109 17.45 2.78 -13.17
CA THR A 109 16.15 3.13 -13.73
C THR A 109 15.85 4.62 -13.57
N GLN A 110 15.51 5.27 -14.68
CA GLN A 110 15.05 6.67 -14.71
C GLN A 110 13.52 6.75 -14.99
N CYS A 111 12.86 5.61 -14.98
CA CYS A 111 11.45 5.51 -15.32
C CYS A 111 10.57 5.72 -14.07
N TRP A 112 9.96 6.89 -13.96
CA TRP A 112 9.11 7.24 -12.82
C TRP A 112 7.90 6.33 -12.63
N THR A 113 7.39 5.67 -13.68
CA THR A 113 6.34 4.66 -13.53
C THR A 113 6.85 3.42 -12.78
N VAL A 114 8.12 3.04 -12.99
CA VAL A 114 8.75 1.93 -12.26
C VAL A 114 8.98 2.33 -10.80
N ILE A 115 9.47 3.54 -10.54
CA ILE A 115 9.65 4.06 -9.18
C ILE A 115 8.32 4.10 -8.42
N GLY A 116 7.26 4.61 -9.05
CA GLY A 116 5.93 4.65 -8.42
C GLY A 116 5.41 3.26 -8.04
N ARG A 117 5.60 2.26 -8.91
CA ARG A 117 5.26 0.86 -8.62
C ARG A 117 6.08 0.30 -7.46
N ALA A 118 7.39 0.54 -7.45
CA ALA A 118 8.28 0.10 -6.39
C ALA A 118 7.88 0.68 -5.02
N LEU A 119 7.59 1.98 -4.96
CA LEU A 119 7.09 2.65 -3.75
C LEU A 119 5.77 2.02 -3.27
N ALA A 120 4.85 1.68 -4.18
CA ALA A 120 3.58 1.02 -3.82
C ALA A 120 3.80 -0.36 -3.19
N ARG A 121 4.77 -1.14 -3.67
CA ARG A 121 5.13 -2.46 -3.13
C ARG A 121 5.68 -2.36 -1.72
N VAL A 122 6.58 -1.43 -1.49
CA VAL A 122 7.11 -1.17 -0.14
C VAL A 122 6.01 -0.66 0.79
N ALA A 123 5.16 0.26 0.33
CA ALA A 123 4.02 0.75 1.10
C ALA A 123 3.06 -0.38 1.52
N ALA A 124 2.74 -1.29 0.60
CA ALA A 124 1.88 -2.44 0.90
C ALA A 124 2.55 -3.39 1.90
N HIS A 125 3.87 -3.61 1.82
CA HIS A 125 4.65 -4.39 2.78
C HIS A 125 4.52 -3.80 4.19
N GLU A 126 4.80 -2.51 4.36
CA GLU A 126 4.75 -1.84 5.66
C GLU A 126 3.33 -1.79 6.25
N ILE A 127 2.31 -1.60 5.41
CA ILE A 127 0.91 -1.67 5.86
C ILE A 127 0.55 -3.08 6.32
N THR A 128 1.09 -4.12 5.68
CA THR A 128 0.84 -5.49 6.09
C THR A 128 1.42 -5.78 7.47
N HIS A 129 2.59 -5.24 7.82
CA HIS A 129 3.10 -5.29 9.19
C HIS A 129 2.08 -4.78 10.20
N PHE A 130 1.45 -3.62 9.92
CA PHE A 130 0.42 -3.06 10.79
C PHE A 130 -0.85 -3.91 10.83
N THR A 131 -1.38 -4.31 9.70
CA THR A 131 -2.67 -5.02 9.65
C THR A 131 -2.62 -6.43 10.24
N GLU A 132 -1.45 -7.08 10.16
CA GLU A 132 -1.20 -8.38 10.77
C GLU A 132 -0.57 -8.29 12.17
N GLN A 133 -0.21 -7.09 12.63
CA GLN A 133 0.53 -6.89 13.89
C GLN A 133 1.74 -7.83 14.00
N ARG A 134 2.50 -7.97 12.90
CA ARG A 134 3.56 -8.95 12.76
C ARG A 134 4.87 -8.30 12.26
N ASP A 135 5.97 -8.51 13.00
CA ASP A 135 7.32 -8.09 12.54
C ASP A 135 8.01 -9.13 11.66
N ALA A 136 7.58 -10.38 11.75
CA ALA A 136 8.22 -11.47 11.03
C ALA A 136 8.01 -11.35 9.53
N HIS A 137 9.05 -11.69 8.79
CA HIS A 137 9.05 -11.75 7.34
C HIS A 137 8.89 -13.18 6.82
N ASP A 138 8.44 -13.28 5.58
CA ASP A 138 8.34 -14.54 4.85
C ASP A 138 9.55 -14.73 3.91
N ALA A 139 9.74 -15.95 3.44
CA ALA A 139 10.82 -16.24 2.48
C ALA A 139 10.54 -15.66 1.08
N GLN A 140 9.27 -15.37 0.76
CA GLN A 140 8.81 -14.92 -0.56
C GLN A 140 7.58 -14.01 -0.45
N GLY A 141 7.23 -13.36 -1.55
CA GLY A 141 6.03 -12.54 -1.66
C GLY A 141 6.16 -11.17 -1.04
N LEU A 142 5.01 -10.55 -0.75
CA LEU A 142 4.93 -9.19 -0.23
C LEU A 142 5.69 -9.02 1.09
N MET A 143 5.66 -10.02 1.98
CA MET A 143 6.28 -9.95 3.30
C MET A 143 7.73 -10.48 3.33
N LYS A 144 8.43 -10.51 2.20
CA LYS A 144 9.86 -10.84 2.16
C LYS A 144 10.68 -9.76 2.87
N ALA A 145 11.73 -10.16 3.61
CA ALA A 145 12.55 -9.26 4.44
C ALA A 145 13.29 -8.15 3.66
N GLY A 146 13.45 -8.29 2.35
CA GLY A 146 14.11 -7.30 1.51
C GLY A 146 13.84 -7.58 0.04
N PHE A 147 13.82 -6.51 -0.76
CA PHE A 147 13.56 -6.56 -2.19
C PHE A 147 14.81 -6.15 -2.97
N SER A 148 15.08 -6.86 -4.06
CA SER A 148 16.06 -6.44 -5.05
C SER A 148 15.46 -5.41 -6.01
N SER A 149 16.32 -4.64 -6.67
CA SER A 149 15.93 -3.73 -7.75
C SER A 149 15.15 -4.47 -8.85
N ALA A 150 15.57 -5.70 -9.22
CA ALA A 150 14.89 -6.51 -10.23
C ALA A 150 13.45 -6.89 -9.82
N GLU A 151 13.24 -7.28 -8.56
CA GLU A 151 11.90 -7.57 -8.04
C GLU A 151 11.02 -6.31 -8.05
N LEU A 152 11.53 -5.19 -7.53
CA LEU A 152 10.77 -3.94 -7.46
C LEU A 152 10.44 -3.36 -8.83
N SER A 153 11.28 -3.58 -9.85
CA SER A 153 11.03 -3.12 -11.22
C SER A 153 10.19 -4.07 -12.07
N SER A 154 9.99 -5.32 -11.63
CA SER A 154 9.21 -6.31 -12.39
C SER A 154 7.79 -5.82 -12.74
N ASP A 155 7.30 -6.18 -13.92
CA ASP A 155 5.90 -5.96 -14.31
C ASP A 155 4.96 -7.01 -13.72
N ASP A 156 5.50 -8.07 -13.10
CA ASP A 156 4.74 -9.15 -12.49
C ASP A 156 4.37 -8.83 -11.03
N SER A 157 3.14 -8.36 -10.83
CA SER A 157 2.58 -8.11 -9.50
C SER A 157 2.35 -9.41 -8.70
N GLN A 158 2.34 -10.59 -9.36
CA GLN A 158 2.17 -11.88 -8.66
C GLN A 158 3.35 -12.20 -7.74
N LEU A 159 4.53 -11.63 -7.99
CA LEU A 159 5.68 -11.73 -7.08
C LEU A 159 5.38 -11.19 -5.67
N PHE A 160 4.38 -10.31 -5.56
CA PHE A 160 3.96 -9.66 -4.32
C PHE A 160 2.60 -10.16 -3.83
N CYS A 161 2.12 -11.30 -4.33
CA CYS A 161 0.87 -11.88 -3.83
C CYS A 161 1.01 -12.19 -2.34
N TRP A 162 0.08 -11.68 -1.57
CA TRP A 162 -0.07 -12.03 -0.18
C TRP A 162 -0.62 -13.45 -0.07
N ARG A 163 0.14 -14.33 0.54
CA ARG A 163 -0.35 -15.66 0.89
C ARG A 163 -0.84 -15.61 2.34
N ARG A 164 -2.16 -15.66 2.55
CA ARG A 164 -2.66 -16.00 3.89
C ARG A 164 -2.04 -17.33 4.28
N ARG A 165 -1.39 -17.40 5.44
CA ARG A 165 -1.09 -18.70 6.01
C ARG A 165 -2.42 -19.40 6.24
N ALA A 166 -2.55 -20.62 5.74
CA ALA A 166 -3.59 -21.53 6.24
C ALA A 166 -3.27 -21.77 7.71
N ASP A 167 -4.19 -21.42 8.60
CA ASP A 167 -4.14 -21.69 10.02
C ASP A 167 -4.12 -23.19 10.26
#